data_a98a3dd03ff9b8542805c06d2bdf80d3
#
_entry.id   a98a3dd03ff9b8542805c06d2bdf80d3
#
_cell.length_a   1.000
_cell.length_b   1.000
_cell.length_c   1.000
_cell.angle_alpha   90.00
_cell.angle_beta   90.00
_cell.angle_gamma   90.00
#
_symmetry.space_group_name_H-M   'P 1'
#
loop_
_entity.id
_entity.type
_entity.pdbx_description
1 polymer ?
#
loop_
_entity_poly.entity_id
_entity_poly.type
_entity_poly.pdbx_seq_one_letter_code
_entity_poly.pdbx_strand_id
1 'polypeptide(L)'
;MMSSVIGGAMLPHAPQFFTMPDTEDKANVEHVRAVAADIGKRLRALDPDLWIIFSNDHAEQFFHQAAPPFTIHVGGEATGEFAGRKFHWKIPSEISFELVRALYRQNFDPAFSSTAKIDYAIGIPLTHIGHTGPVLPIYVNAYLPPQPTMERCYAFGQAVARTVTAMGLKTVILSSGGMSHFPGTDRYAKPELAWDKRVLEKLAAGNLKSLIGYDETELDETGNIELRCWACAAGALGERRPDIVSMDPSWHHNYASLAWIDPAGGEQVPHYPAIKPELVALTSALHGLAHDAQRRAEYVADAGAYADQFALPPDQREALIKLDLPAMVKMGAHPLVPFLAQMQIQRLRAR
;
A
#
# COMPACT_ATOMS: atom_id res chain seq x y z
N MET A 1 8.54 7.84 -15.24
CA MET A 1 8.47 6.38 -15.46
C MET A 1 7.34 5.86 -14.58
N MET A 2 6.45 5.02 -15.10
CA MET A 2 5.45 4.36 -14.29
C MET A 2 6.15 3.41 -13.30
N SER A 3 5.58 3.25 -12.10
CA SER A 3 6.11 2.32 -11.10
C SER A 3 6.05 0.89 -11.63
N SER A 4 7.13 0.13 -11.46
CA SER A 4 7.15 -1.30 -11.75
C SER A 4 6.54 -2.17 -10.63
N VAL A 5 6.15 -1.56 -9.50
CA VAL A 5 5.37 -2.26 -8.47
C VAL A 5 3.92 -2.32 -8.93
N ILE A 6 3.54 -3.49 -9.46
CA ILE A 6 2.26 -3.70 -10.13
C ILE A 6 1.15 -4.18 -9.21
N GLY A 7 1.50 -4.68 -8.02
CA GLY A 7 0.54 -5.12 -7.01
C GLY A 7 1.23 -5.53 -5.72
N GLY A 8 0.44 -5.93 -4.74
CA GLY A 8 0.97 -6.45 -3.48
C GLY A 8 -0.09 -6.84 -2.48
N ALA A 9 0.36 -7.38 -1.35
CA ALA A 9 -0.51 -7.72 -0.24
C ALA A 9 0.22 -7.65 1.12
N MET A 10 -0.55 -7.35 2.15
CA MET A 10 -0.18 -7.50 3.56
C MET A 10 -1.01 -8.64 4.13
N LEU A 11 -0.37 -9.65 4.73
CA LEU A 11 -1.00 -10.91 5.09
C LEU A 11 -0.58 -11.35 6.49
N PRO A 12 -1.48 -11.96 7.29
CA PRO A 12 -1.14 -12.52 8.58
C PRO A 12 -0.37 -13.85 8.42
N HIS A 13 0.41 -14.20 9.46
CA HIS A 13 1.17 -15.44 9.50
C HIS A 13 1.02 -16.22 10.82
N ALA A 14 -0.13 -16.12 11.47
CA ALA A 14 -0.33 -16.78 12.75
C ALA A 14 -0.02 -18.30 12.68
N PRO A 15 0.80 -18.84 13.60
CA PRO A 15 1.16 -20.26 13.60
C PRO A 15 -0.06 -21.17 13.72
N GLN A 16 -1.15 -20.70 14.32
CA GLN A 16 -2.44 -21.39 14.46
C GLN A 16 -3.05 -21.78 13.10
N PHE A 17 -2.72 -21.09 12.04
CA PHE A 17 -3.18 -21.46 10.70
C PHE A 17 -2.70 -22.85 10.25
N PHE A 18 -1.60 -23.35 10.80
CA PHE A 18 -1.09 -24.69 10.51
C PHE A 18 -1.28 -25.66 11.66
N THR A 19 -1.15 -25.21 12.91
CA THR A 19 -1.30 -26.07 14.09
C THR A 19 -2.76 -26.37 14.43
N MET A 20 -3.70 -25.48 14.07
CA MET A 20 -5.14 -25.61 14.28
C MET A 20 -5.53 -26.13 15.67
N PRO A 21 -5.12 -25.47 16.75
CA PRO A 21 -5.52 -25.90 18.09
C PRO A 21 -7.04 -25.76 18.29
N ASP A 22 -7.63 -26.54 19.20
CA ASP A 22 -9.06 -26.53 19.46
C ASP A 22 -9.63 -25.18 19.96
N THR A 23 -8.74 -24.28 20.38
CA THR A 23 -9.10 -22.91 20.80
C THR A 23 -9.36 -21.97 19.63
N GLU A 24 -8.98 -22.34 18.39
CA GLU A 24 -9.21 -21.51 17.21
C GLU A 24 -10.59 -21.74 16.61
N ASP A 25 -11.17 -20.65 16.12
CA ASP A 25 -12.37 -20.68 15.28
C ASP A 25 -11.98 -21.17 13.87
N LYS A 26 -12.35 -22.41 13.56
CA LYS A 26 -12.06 -23.04 12.28
C LYS A 26 -12.66 -22.27 11.10
N ALA A 27 -13.87 -21.73 11.27
CA ALA A 27 -14.55 -20.98 10.21
C ALA A 27 -13.81 -19.66 9.92
N ASN A 28 -13.34 -18.97 10.96
CA ASN A 28 -12.52 -17.77 10.81
C ASN A 28 -11.21 -18.07 10.09
N VAL A 29 -10.48 -19.11 10.48
CA VAL A 29 -9.23 -19.52 9.83
C VAL A 29 -9.45 -19.90 8.37
N GLU A 30 -10.52 -20.62 8.05
CA GLU A 30 -10.86 -20.96 6.65
C GLU A 30 -11.21 -19.72 5.83
N HIS A 31 -11.89 -18.72 6.42
CA HIS A 31 -12.15 -17.45 5.76
C HIS A 31 -10.84 -16.73 5.40
N VAL A 32 -9.93 -16.58 6.38
CA VAL A 32 -8.61 -15.95 6.15
C VAL A 32 -7.82 -16.67 5.03
N ARG A 33 -7.85 -18.01 5.01
CA ARG A 33 -7.22 -18.81 3.95
C ARG A 33 -7.86 -18.57 2.58
N ALA A 34 -9.19 -18.49 2.53
CA ALA A 34 -9.92 -18.24 1.29
C ALA A 34 -9.61 -16.85 0.72
N VAL A 35 -9.56 -15.83 1.58
CA VAL A 35 -9.15 -14.45 1.21
C VAL A 35 -7.72 -14.44 0.67
N ALA A 36 -6.78 -15.09 1.36
CA ALA A 36 -5.39 -15.16 0.89
C ALA A 36 -5.28 -15.92 -0.45
N ALA A 37 -6.01 -16.99 -0.64
CA ALA A 37 -6.02 -17.76 -1.89
C ALA A 37 -6.56 -16.91 -3.08
N ASP A 38 -7.63 -16.14 -2.88
CA ASP A 38 -8.16 -15.21 -3.90
C ASP A 38 -7.14 -14.12 -4.23
N ILE A 39 -6.53 -13.50 -3.21
CA ILE A 39 -5.43 -12.53 -3.39
C ILE A 39 -4.31 -13.12 -4.25
N GLY A 40 -3.83 -14.32 -3.89
CA GLY A 40 -2.77 -14.99 -4.62
C GLY A 40 -3.12 -15.29 -6.08
N LYS A 41 -4.35 -15.71 -6.35
CA LYS A 41 -4.86 -15.94 -7.71
C LYS A 41 -4.81 -14.64 -8.54
N ARG A 42 -5.29 -13.55 -7.99
CA ARG A 42 -5.35 -12.26 -8.69
C ARG A 42 -3.96 -11.66 -8.89
N LEU A 43 -3.07 -11.73 -7.88
CA LEU A 43 -1.70 -11.24 -8.02
C LEU A 43 -0.92 -12.01 -9.09
N ARG A 44 -1.09 -13.33 -9.19
CA ARG A 44 -0.48 -14.14 -10.28
C ARG A 44 -1.00 -13.75 -11.67
N ALA A 45 -2.27 -13.33 -11.76
CA ALA A 45 -2.86 -12.89 -13.03
C ALA A 45 -2.25 -11.59 -13.58
N LEU A 46 -1.52 -10.81 -12.75
CA LEU A 46 -0.77 -9.63 -13.17
C LEU A 46 0.53 -10.01 -13.94
N ASP A 47 0.88 -11.28 -13.98
CA ASP A 47 2.09 -11.81 -14.65
C ASP A 47 3.37 -11.08 -14.21
N PRO A 48 3.72 -11.13 -12.90
CA PRO A 48 4.91 -10.45 -12.37
C PRO A 48 6.21 -11.20 -12.70
N ASP A 49 7.28 -10.44 -12.94
CA ASP A 49 8.65 -10.95 -13.12
C ASP A 49 9.32 -11.27 -11.79
N LEU A 50 8.92 -10.57 -10.70
CA LEU A 50 9.55 -10.68 -9.39
C LEU A 50 8.51 -10.65 -8.27
N TRP A 51 8.71 -11.50 -7.26
CA TRP A 51 7.99 -11.49 -6.00
C TRP A 51 8.97 -11.14 -4.87
N ILE A 52 8.64 -10.13 -4.07
CA ILE A 52 9.39 -9.74 -2.87
C ILE A 52 8.49 -9.89 -1.65
N ILE A 53 8.99 -10.48 -0.56
CA ILE A 53 8.28 -10.55 0.71
C ILE A 53 9.10 -9.91 1.83
N PHE A 54 8.54 -8.87 2.45
CA PHE A 54 9.04 -8.32 3.71
C PHE A 54 8.46 -9.12 4.87
N SER A 55 9.30 -9.63 5.74
CA SER A 55 8.88 -10.44 6.89
C SER A 55 9.85 -10.29 8.06
N ASN A 56 9.36 -10.50 9.25
CA ASN A 56 10.18 -10.75 10.42
C ASN A 56 10.61 -12.21 10.47
N ASP A 57 11.33 -12.56 11.53
CA ASP A 57 11.84 -13.88 11.87
C ASP A 57 11.60 -14.12 13.36
N HIS A 58 11.13 -15.32 13.72
CA HIS A 58 10.83 -15.69 15.10
C HIS A 58 12.03 -16.42 15.76
N ALA A 59 13.22 -15.80 15.67
CA ALA A 59 14.48 -16.31 16.20
C ALA A 59 14.96 -17.61 15.54
N GLU A 60 14.56 -17.87 14.28
CA GLU A 60 14.98 -19.04 13.52
C GLU A 60 16.37 -18.84 12.91
N GLN A 61 16.63 -17.67 12.33
CA GLN A 61 17.92 -17.30 11.75
C GLN A 61 18.59 -16.10 12.45
N PHE A 62 17.79 -15.08 12.82
CA PHE A 62 18.28 -13.83 13.39
C PHE A 62 17.85 -13.68 14.85
N PHE A 63 18.82 -13.72 15.77
CA PHE A 63 18.60 -13.57 17.19
C PHE A 63 19.83 -12.94 17.86
N HIS A 64 20.26 -13.43 19.03
CA HIS A 64 21.33 -12.83 19.82
C HIS A 64 22.70 -12.79 19.13
N GLN A 65 22.96 -13.65 18.14
CA GLN A 65 24.24 -13.64 17.40
C GLN A 65 24.31 -12.49 16.39
N ALA A 66 23.18 -12.16 15.75
CA ALA A 66 23.07 -11.07 14.80
C ALA A 66 21.60 -10.67 14.63
N ALA A 67 21.30 -9.40 14.80
CA ALA A 67 19.96 -8.83 14.61
C ALA A 67 20.05 -7.58 13.73
N PRO A 68 20.37 -7.72 12.43
CA PRO A 68 20.45 -6.58 11.53
C PRO A 68 19.05 -5.96 11.32
N PRO A 69 18.94 -4.65 11.11
CA PRO A 69 17.63 -4.01 10.87
C PRO A 69 16.92 -4.54 9.62
N PHE A 70 17.68 -4.81 8.56
CA PHE A 70 17.21 -5.41 7.31
C PHE A 70 18.23 -6.41 6.78
N THR A 71 17.76 -7.55 6.25
CA THR A 71 18.61 -8.50 5.54
C THR A 71 17.96 -8.95 4.24
N ILE A 72 18.73 -8.93 3.16
CA ILE A 72 18.32 -9.45 1.86
C ILE A 72 18.92 -10.86 1.70
N HIS A 73 18.06 -11.83 1.44
CA HIS A 73 18.54 -13.19 1.15
C HIS A 73 19.01 -13.28 -0.31
N VAL A 74 20.28 -13.66 -0.49
CA VAL A 74 20.95 -13.69 -1.79
C VAL A 74 21.41 -15.09 -2.21
N GLY A 75 21.10 -16.12 -1.39
CA GLY A 75 21.36 -17.53 -1.72
C GLY A 75 20.48 -18.02 -2.88
N GLY A 76 20.71 -19.25 -3.32
CA GLY A 76 19.92 -19.85 -4.42
C GLY A 76 18.53 -20.32 -4.02
N GLU A 77 18.29 -20.54 -2.73
CA GLU A 77 17.06 -21.10 -2.21
C GLU A 77 16.76 -20.64 -0.77
N ALA A 78 15.48 -20.63 -0.44
CA ALA A 78 14.95 -20.39 0.90
C ALA A 78 14.27 -21.67 1.38
N THR A 79 14.68 -22.18 2.55
CA THR A 79 14.18 -23.42 3.12
C THR A 79 13.77 -23.24 4.57
N GLY A 80 12.79 -24.05 5.00
CA GLY A 80 12.34 -24.05 6.39
C GLY A 80 11.35 -25.18 6.65
N GLU A 81 10.91 -25.28 7.90
CA GLU A 81 9.91 -26.25 8.32
C GLU A 81 9.09 -25.70 9.48
N PHE A 82 7.79 -25.91 9.46
CA PHE A 82 6.92 -25.58 10.59
C PHE A 82 5.70 -26.51 10.62
N ALA A 83 5.36 -27.01 11.80
CA ALA A 83 4.19 -27.89 12.02
C ALA A 83 4.17 -29.09 11.04
N GLY A 84 5.34 -29.70 10.78
CA GLY A 84 5.51 -30.83 9.86
C GLY A 84 5.40 -30.48 8.38
N ARG A 85 5.31 -29.20 8.02
CA ARG A 85 5.28 -28.71 6.63
C ARG A 85 6.64 -28.14 6.27
N LYS A 86 7.23 -28.64 5.18
CA LYS A 86 8.49 -28.13 4.63
C LYS A 86 8.23 -27.01 3.66
N PHE A 87 9.08 -25.98 3.73
CA PHE A 87 9.10 -24.83 2.84
C PHE A 87 10.30 -24.89 1.93
N HIS A 88 10.10 -24.59 0.66
CA HIS A 88 11.19 -24.49 -0.30
C HIS A 88 10.81 -23.57 -1.46
N TRP A 89 11.53 -22.47 -1.63
CA TRP A 89 11.42 -21.58 -2.76
C TRP A 89 12.79 -21.23 -3.32
N LYS A 90 12.88 -21.05 -4.63
CA LYS A 90 14.07 -20.50 -5.27
C LYS A 90 14.16 -18.99 -4.99
N ILE A 91 15.39 -18.50 -4.83
CA ILE A 91 15.70 -17.08 -4.73
C ILE A 91 16.34 -16.63 -6.03
N PRO A 92 15.93 -15.49 -6.64
CA PRO A 92 16.57 -14.93 -7.81
C PRO A 92 17.88 -14.23 -7.42
N SER A 93 18.94 -14.97 -7.14
CA SER A 93 20.19 -14.51 -6.52
C SER A 93 20.83 -13.32 -7.21
N GLU A 94 20.87 -13.31 -8.56
CA GLU A 94 21.46 -12.20 -9.33
C GLU A 94 20.70 -10.90 -9.09
N ILE A 95 19.36 -10.96 -9.14
CA ILE A 95 18.48 -9.81 -8.83
C ILE A 95 18.68 -9.37 -7.37
N SER A 96 18.77 -10.34 -6.45
CA SER A 96 18.96 -10.06 -5.02
C SER A 96 20.27 -9.32 -4.75
N PHE A 97 21.38 -9.74 -5.35
CA PHE A 97 22.67 -9.06 -5.23
C PHE A 97 22.64 -7.67 -5.86
N GLU A 98 22.00 -7.51 -7.02
CA GLU A 98 21.90 -6.19 -7.65
C GLU A 98 21.02 -5.25 -6.82
N LEU A 99 19.96 -5.77 -6.15
CA LEU A 99 19.17 -5.00 -5.20
C LEU A 99 20.04 -4.49 -4.04
N VAL A 100 20.89 -5.34 -3.43
CA VAL A 100 21.82 -4.93 -2.36
C VAL A 100 22.73 -3.81 -2.85
N ARG A 101 23.38 -3.96 -4.03
CA ARG A 101 24.26 -2.92 -4.58
C ARG A 101 23.55 -1.60 -4.84
N ALA A 102 22.32 -1.67 -5.35
CA ALA A 102 21.53 -0.48 -5.64
C ALA A 102 21.07 0.23 -4.37
N LEU A 103 20.76 -0.51 -3.30
CA LEU A 103 20.39 0.06 -2.00
C LEU A 103 21.59 0.76 -1.33
N TYR A 104 22.79 0.20 -1.42
CA TYR A 104 24.00 0.89 -0.94
C TYR A 104 24.20 2.26 -1.60
N ARG A 105 23.92 2.37 -2.91
CA ARG A 105 23.96 3.66 -3.63
C ARG A 105 22.85 4.64 -3.18
N GLN A 106 21.84 4.15 -2.45
CA GLN A 106 20.72 4.94 -1.93
C GLN A 106 20.84 5.21 -0.41
N ASN A 107 22.03 5.04 0.17
CA ASN A 107 22.30 5.21 1.61
C ASN A 107 21.49 4.25 2.51
N PHE A 108 21.22 3.06 2.02
CA PHE A 108 20.74 1.95 2.81
C PHE A 108 21.78 0.85 2.83
N ASP A 109 22.12 0.36 4.03
CA ASP A 109 23.13 -0.67 4.27
C ASP A 109 22.47 -1.94 4.81
N PRO A 110 21.58 -2.62 4.05
CA PRO A 110 21.05 -3.89 4.51
C PRO A 110 22.17 -4.93 4.61
N ALA A 111 22.09 -5.77 5.62
CA ALA A 111 22.86 -7.00 5.60
C ALA A 111 22.40 -7.86 4.42
N PHE A 112 23.24 -8.82 4.01
CA PHE A 112 22.83 -9.87 3.09
C PHE A 112 23.26 -11.23 3.61
N SER A 113 22.48 -12.26 3.30
CA SER A 113 22.77 -13.63 3.71
C SER A 113 22.67 -14.58 2.53
N SER A 114 23.69 -15.40 2.35
CA SER A 114 23.67 -16.50 1.37
C SER A 114 22.86 -17.73 1.84
N THR A 115 22.45 -17.74 3.11
CA THR A 115 21.58 -18.76 3.69
C THR A 115 20.25 -18.13 4.02
N ALA A 116 19.16 -18.68 3.51
CA ALA A 116 17.80 -18.24 3.83
C ALA A 116 17.06 -19.37 4.55
N LYS A 117 17.21 -19.40 5.87
CA LYS A 117 16.41 -20.25 6.76
C LYS A 117 15.14 -19.48 7.12
N ILE A 118 14.02 -19.86 6.53
CA ILE A 118 12.75 -19.18 6.70
C ILE A 118 11.85 -19.91 7.68
N ASP A 119 11.15 -19.17 8.50
CA ASP A 119 10.16 -19.70 9.42
C ASP A 119 8.71 -19.58 8.85
N TYR A 120 7.74 -19.83 9.72
CA TYR A 120 6.33 -19.74 9.35
C TYR A 120 5.88 -18.32 8.96
N ALA A 121 6.60 -17.27 9.37
CA ALA A 121 6.27 -15.91 8.99
C ALA A 121 6.36 -15.68 7.47
N ILE A 122 7.21 -16.43 6.78
CA ILE A 122 7.31 -16.44 5.32
C ILE A 122 6.54 -17.63 4.75
N GLY A 123 6.64 -18.80 5.40
CA GLY A 123 6.06 -20.05 4.91
C GLY A 123 4.53 -20.04 4.83
N ILE A 124 3.85 -19.48 5.84
CA ILE A 124 2.38 -19.44 5.89
C ILE A 124 1.80 -18.56 4.78
N PRO A 125 2.13 -17.27 4.65
CA PRO A 125 1.52 -16.42 3.62
C PRO A 125 1.81 -16.91 2.21
N LEU A 126 3.03 -17.35 1.89
CA LEU A 126 3.36 -17.88 0.58
C LEU A 126 2.57 -19.17 0.25
N THR A 127 2.35 -20.03 1.25
CA THR A 127 1.53 -21.24 1.10
C THR A 127 0.06 -20.88 0.88
N HIS A 128 -0.48 -19.94 1.66
CA HIS A 128 -1.90 -19.56 1.57
C HIS A 128 -2.24 -18.87 0.25
N ILE A 129 -1.36 -18.01 -0.27
CA ILE A 129 -1.56 -17.43 -1.61
C ILE A 129 -1.27 -18.42 -2.74
N GLY A 130 -0.79 -19.64 -2.45
CA GLY A 130 -0.45 -20.65 -3.44
C GLY A 130 0.74 -20.26 -4.33
N HIS A 131 1.76 -19.57 -3.75
CA HIS A 131 2.96 -19.18 -4.50
C HIS A 131 3.93 -20.35 -4.62
N THR A 132 4.35 -20.68 -5.83
CA THR A 132 5.28 -21.78 -6.13
C THR A 132 6.53 -21.34 -6.91
N GLY A 133 6.55 -20.09 -7.40
CA GLY A 133 7.65 -19.52 -8.16
C GLY A 133 8.80 -19.04 -7.27
N PRO A 134 9.84 -18.43 -7.88
CA PRO A 134 10.89 -17.77 -7.13
C PRO A 134 10.35 -16.60 -6.29
N VAL A 135 10.95 -16.39 -5.13
CA VAL A 135 10.64 -15.26 -4.23
C VAL A 135 11.93 -14.69 -3.64
N LEU A 136 11.96 -13.39 -3.41
CA LEU A 136 13.05 -12.71 -2.74
C LEU A 136 12.61 -12.34 -1.32
N PRO A 137 13.05 -13.08 -0.29
CA PRO A 137 12.77 -12.74 1.09
C PRO A 137 13.65 -11.59 1.56
N ILE A 138 13.03 -10.62 2.23
CA ILE A 138 13.72 -9.53 2.91
C ILE A 138 13.30 -9.55 4.38
N TYR A 139 14.24 -9.84 5.25
CA TYR A 139 14.03 -9.79 6.69
C TYR A 139 13.97 -8.34 7.18
N VAL A 140 13.05 -8.08 8.10
CA VAL A 140 12.89 -6.82 8.83
C VAL A 140 12.91 -7.14 10.34
N ASN A 141 13.81 -6.52 11.09
CA ASN A 141 13.84 -6.71 12.54
C ASN A 141 12.63 -6.04 13.20
N ALA A 142 11.60 -6.82 13.48
CA ALA A 142 10.41 -6.36 14.20
C ALA A 142 10.41 -6.70 15.69
N TYR A 143 11.17 -7.73 16.11
CA TYR A 143 11.11 -8.28 17.47
C TYR A 143 12.22 -7.85 18.42
N LEU A 144 13.43 -7.69 17.92
CA LEU A 144 14.62 -7.54 18.76
C LEU A 144 15.05 -6.07 18.86
N PRO A 145 14.80 -5.38 19.97
CA PRO A 145 15.29 -4.01 20.14
C PRO A 145 16.85 -3.94 20.13
N PRO A 146 17.43 -2.88 19.51
CA PRO A 146 16.74 -1.76 18.86
C PRO A 146 16.23 -2.12 17.46
N GLN A 147 14.95 -1.84 17.22
CA GLN A 147 14.34 -2.05 15.91
C GLN A 147 14.49 -0.80 15.00
N PRO A 148 14.38 -0.95 13.66
CA PRO A 148 14.28 0.19 12.78
C PRO A 148 12.97 0.97 13.02
N THR A 149 13.01 2.29 12.91
CA THR A 149 11.82 3.13 13.02
C THR A 149 10.85 2.88 11.87
N MET A 150 9.58 3.19 12.05
CA MET A 150 8.55 3.06 11.01
C MET A 150 8.89 3.90 9.78
N GLU A 151 9.41 5.12 10.00
CA GLU A 151 9.89 5.97 8.92
C GLU A 151 11.04 5.33 8.13
N ARG A 152 12.01 4.70 8.84
CA ARG A 152 13.13 4.00 8.19
C ARG A 152 12.65 2.79 7.39
N CYS A 153 11.68 2.04 7.90
CA CYS A 153 11.05 0.93 7.21
C CYS A 153 10.32 1.40 5.93
N TYR A 154 9.53 2.45 6.02
CA TYR A 154 8.82 3.03 4.87
C TYR A 154 9.80 3.53 3.81
N ALA A 155 10.84 4.28 4.21
CA ALA A 155 11.86 4.77 3.30
C ALA A 155 12.67 3.63 2.64
N PHE A 156 12.91 2.53 3.36
CA PHE A 156 13.54 1.33 2.81
C PHE A 156 12.68 0.69 1.71
N GLY A 157 11.38 0.55 1.96
CA GLY A 157 10.43 0.08 0.94
C GLY A 157 10.41 0.95 -0.32
N GLN A 158 10.44 2.28 -0.15
CA GLN A 158 10.56 3.21 -1.28
C GLN A 158 11.86 3.00 -2.08
N ALA A 159 12.98 2.75 -1.39
CA ALA A 159 14.26 2.49 -2.06
C ALA A 159 14.22 1.17 -2.85
N VAL A 160 13.58 0.13 -2.31
CA VAL A 160 13.34 -1.14 -3.02
C VAL A 160 12.50 -0.89 -4.28
N ALA A 161 11.39 -0.16 -4.17
CA ALA A 161 10.51 0.15 -5.31
C ALA A 161 11.24 0.93 -6.41
N ARG A 162 12.03 1.94 -6.05
CA ARG A 162 12.87 2.68 -7.03
C ARG A 162 13.85 1.74 -7.74
N THR A 163 14.44 0.81 -7.00
CA THR A 163 15.40 -0.14 -7.57
C THR A 163 14.75 -1.08 -8.57
N VAL A 164 13.65 -1.74 -8.22
CA VAL A 164 12.96 -2.66 -9.15
C VAL A 164 12.39 -1.92 -10.35
N THR A 165 11.99 -0.66 -10.17
CA THR A 165 11.56 0.21 -11.27
C THR A 165 12.72 0.53 -12.22
N ALA A 166 13.92 0.81 -11.69
CA ALA A 166 15.10 1.03 -12.50
C ALA A 166 15.57 -0.24 -13.25
N MET A 167 15.30 -1.41 -12.69
CA MET A 167 15.53 -2.71 -13.33
C MET A 167 14.47 -3.06 -14.39
N GLY A 168 13.33 -2.35 -14.44
CA GLY A 168 12.23 -2.63 -15.36
C GLY A 168 11.44 -3.90 -15.02
N LEU A 169 11.49 -4.40 -13.77
CA LEU A 169 10.87 -5.65 -13.36
C LEU A 169 9.45 -5.42 -12.82
N LYS A 170 8.44 -6.00 -13.44
CA LYS A 170 7.07 -6.07 -12.92
C LYS A 170 7.09 -6.82 -11.59
N THR A 171 6.91 -6.10 -10.49
CA THR A 171 7.14 -6.63 -9.15
C THR A 171 5.86 -6.65 -8.32
N VAL A 172 5.60 -7.79 -7.66
CA VAL A 172 4.62 -7.93 -6.59
C VAL A 172 5.34 -7.80 -5.25
N ILE A 173 4.79 -6.95 -4.38
CA ILE A 173 5.29 -6.74 -3.02
C ILE A 173 4.37 -7.43 -2.03
N LEU A 174 4.91 -8.35 -1.27
CA LEU A 174 4.22 -8.97 -0.14
C LEU A 174 4.79 -8.44 1.17
N SER A 175 3.97 -8.37 2.19
CA SER A 175 4.40 -8.22 3.56
C SER A 175 3.70 -9.25 4.42
N SER A 176 4.47 -9.83 5.32
CA SER A 176 3.98 -10.75 6.32
C SER A 176 4.04 -10.11 7.70
N GLY A 177 2.96 -10.22 8.46
CA GLY A 177 2.87 -9.66 9.81
C GLY A 177 1.41 -9.68 10.28
N GLY A 178 1.22 -9.92 11.56
CA GLY A 178 -0.06 -9.76 12.21
C GLY A 178 -0.28 -8.32 12.70
N MET A 179 -1.54 -8.01 13.00
CA MET A 179 -1.85 -6.84 13.81
C MET A 179 -1.72 -7.19 15.30
N SER A 180 -2.44 -6.53 16.17
CA SER A 180 -2.22 -6.66 17.62
C SER A 180 -2.24 -8.10 18.12
N HIS A 181 -1.17 -8.49 18.78
CA HIS A 181 -1.02 -9.74 19.52
C HIS A 181 0.16 -9.63 20.48
N PHE A 182 0.13 -10.43 21.56
CA PHE A 182 1.09 -10.31 22.65
C PHE A 182 1.63 -11.70 23.06
N PRO A 183 2.32 -12.42 22.17
CA PRO A 183 2.79 -13.78 22.47
C PRO A 183 3.75 -13.79 23.66
N GLY A 184 3.53 -14.72 24.59
CA GLY A 184 4.39 -14.89 25.77
C GLY A 184 4.15 -13.88 26.89
N THR A 185 3.11 -13.04 26.82
CA THR A 185 2.76 -12.07 27.86
C THR A 185 1.41 -12.39 28.52
N ASP A 186 1.08 -11.72 29.63
CA ASP A 186 -0.22 -11.79 30.30
C ASP A 186 -1.36 -11.11 29.50
N ARG A 187 -1.01 -10.38 28.44
CA ARG A 187 -1.95 -9.75 27.50
C ARG A 187 -2.31 -10.63 26.31
N TYR A 188 -1.82 -11.86 26.24
CA TYR A 188 -1.98 -12.73 25.05
C TYR A 188 -3.44 -12.86 24.57
N ALA A 189 -4.41 -12.93 25.47
CA ALA A 189 -5.84 -13.00 25.15
C ALA A 189 -6.54 -11.62 25.05
N LYS A 190 -5.78 -10.54 24.84
CA LYS A 190 -6.31 -9.18 24.85
C LYS A 190 -5.74 -8.34 23.70
N PRO A 191 -6.03 -8.70 22.42
CA PRO A 191 -5.60 -7.89 21.29
C PRO A 191 -6.28 -6.51 21.29
N GLU A 192 -5.59 -5.50 20.76
CA GLU A 192 -6.02 -4.11 20.69
C GLU A 192 -6.89 -3.83 19.46
N LEU A 193 -7.98 -4.57 19.29
CA LEU A 193 -8.83 -4.57 18.08
C LEU A 193 -9.35 -3.17 17.70
N ALA A 194 -9.63 -2.32 18.67
CA ALA A 194 -10.11 -0.97 18.41
C ALA A 194 -9.00 -0.08 17.83
N TRP A 195 -7.75 -0.28 18.24
CA TRP A 195 -6.60 0.41 17.68
C TRP A 195 -6.32 -0.10 16.27
N ASP A 196 -6.32 -1.40 16.07
CA ASP A 196 -6.13 -2.05 14.77
C ASP A 196 -7.13 -1.55 13.72
N LYS A 197 -8.41 -1.45 14.11
CA LYS A 197 -9.46 -0.92 13.24
C LYS A 197 -9.15 0.49 12.76
N ARG A 198 -8.68 1.38 13.65
CA ARG A 198 -8.30 2.76 13.26
C ARG A 198 -7.13 2.78 12.26
N VAL A 199 -6.17 1.88 12.42
CA VAL A 199 -5.06 1.75 11.45
C VAL A 199 -5.58 1.26 10.11
N LEU A 200 -6.39 0.19 10.11
CA LEU A 200 -6.96 -0.36 8.89
C LEU A 200 -7.83 0.65 8.14
N GLU A 201 -8.61 1.48 8.83
CA GLU A 201 -9.39 2.55 8.22
C GLU A 201 -8.50 3.56 7.47
N LYS A 202 -7.35 3.94 8.03
CA LYS A 202 -6.38 4.82 7.35
C LYS A 202 -5.79 4.13 6.10
N LEU A 203 -5.40 2.87 6.22
CA LEU A 203 -4.83 2.10 5.11
C LEU A 203 -5.88 1.86 4.01
N ALA A 204 -7.11 1.53 4.37
CA ALA A 204 -8.24 1.38 3.45
C ALA A 204 -8.58 2.67 2.69
N ALA A 205 -8.34 3.83 3.33
CA ALA A 205 -8.47 5.12 2.67
C ALA A 205 -7.32 5.44 1.69
N GLY A 206 -6.27 4.60 1.63
CA GLY A 206 -5.08 4.79 0.79
C GLY A 206 -3.96 5.60 1.46
N ASN A 207 -4.11 5.95 2.73
CA ASN A 207 -3.10 6.70 3.48
C ASN A 207 -2.07 5.73 4.11
N LEU A 208 -1.26 5.10 3.28
CA LEU A 208 -0.25 4.11 3.72
C LEU A 208 0.87 4.78 4.50
N LYS A 209 1.18 6.03 4.17
CA LYS A 209 2.19 6.83 4.87
C LYS A 209 1.82 7.11 6.33
N SER A 210 0.55 6.96 6.71
CA SER A 210 0.13 7.11 8.12
C SER A 210 0.86 6.16 9.07
N LEU A 211 1.42 5.05 8.58
CA LEU A 211 2.21 4.11 9.37
C LEU A 211 3.46 4.74 9.98
N ILE A 212 4.06 5.75 9.34
CA ILE A 212 5.28 6.41 9.89
C ILE A 212 5.01 7.21 11.16
N GLY A 213 3.76 7.50 11.47
CA GLY A 213 3.38 8.26 12.66
C GLY A 213 3.36 7.45 13.97
N TYR A 214 3.54 6.13 13.90
CA TYR A 214 3.56 5.26 15.09
C TYR A 214 5.00 5.07 15.58
N ASP A 215 5.24 5.39 16.85
CA ASP A 215 6.54 5.23 17.46
C ASP A 215 6.73 3.82 18.08
N GLU A 216 7.94 3.57 18.57
CA GLU A 216 8.33 2.28 19.15
C GLU A 216 7.48 1.92 20.37
N THR A 217 7.20 2.89 21.23
CA THR A 217 6.41 2.69 22.46
C THR A 217 4.96 2.34 22.12
N GLU A 218 4.34 3.08 21.20
CA GLU A 218 2.96 2.81 20.78
C GLU A 218 2.82 1.42 20.13
N LEU A 219 3.78 1.02 19.29
CA LEU A 219 3.77 -0.30 18.68
C LEU A 219 3.93 -1.43 19.69
N ASP A 220 4.78 -1.26 20.71
CA ASP A 220 4.96 -2.23 21.79
C ASP A 220 3.71 -2.31 22.67
N GLU A 221 3.20 -1.19 23.13
CA GLU A 221 2.01 -1.11 23.99
C GLU A 221 0.75 -1.70 23.32
N THR A 222 0.66 -1.62 22.01
CA THR A 222 -0.49 -2.14 21.24
C THR A 222 -0.26 -3.53 20.64
N GLY A 223 0.93 -4.12 20.83
CA GLY A 223 1.28 -5.43 20.28
C GLY A 223 1.38 -5.46 18.75
N ASN A 224 1.69 -4.31 18.15
CA ASN A 224 1.72 -4.11 16.70
C ASN A 224 3.13 -3.97 16.13
N ILE A 225 4.12 -4.58 16.76
CA ILE A 225 5.54 -4.47 16.39
C ILE A 225 5.85 -4.90 14.95
N GLU A 226 5.07 -5.83 14.40
CA GLU A 226 5.22 -6.36 13.04
C GLU A 226 4.75 -5.39 11.94
N LEU A 227 4.06 -4.31 12.29
CA LEU A 227 3.72 -3.25 11.33
C LEU A 227 4.96 -2.61 10.69
N ARG A 228 6.17 -2.87 11.21
CA ARG A 228 7.44 -2.52 10.56
C ARG A 228 7.58 -3.19 9.18
N CYS A 229 7.15 -4.45 9.07
CA CYS A 229 7.11 -5.16 7.78
C CYS A 229 6.08 -4.52 6.84
N TRP A 230 4.90 -4.17 7.36
CA TRP A 230 3.87 -3.46 6.60
C TRP A 230 4.32 -2.07 6.16
N ALA A 231 5.10 -1.36 6.98
CA ALA A 231 5.66 -0.06 6.60
C ALA A 231 6.63 -0.17 5.42
N CYS A 232 7.43 -1.25 5.34
CA CYS A 232 8.27 -1.52 4.17
C CYS A 232 7.42 -1.73 2.91
N ALA A 233 6.38 -2.57 2.99
CA ALA A 233 5.48 -2.78 1.86
C ALA A 233 4.72 -1.51 1.48
N ALA A 234 4.24 -0.74 2.45
CA ALA A 234 3.57 0.54 2.24
C ALA A 234 4.45 1.53 1.47
N GLY A 235 5.72 1.64 1.86
CA GLY A 235 6.70 2.48 1.16
C GLY A 235 6.93 2.05 -0.30
N ALA A 236 6.90 0.74 -0.57
CA ALA A 236 7.06 0.20 -1.91
C ALA A 236 5.80 0.36 -2.76
N LEU A 237 4.61 0.18 -2.19
CA LEU A 237 3.32 0.29 -2.87
C LEU A 237 2.94 1.75 -3.17
N GLY A 238 3.36 2.71 -2.30
CA GLY A 238 2.93 4.10 -2.40
C GLY A 238 1.47 4.30 -1.95
N GLU A 239 1.02 5.56 -1.99
CA GLU A 239 -0.30 5.97 -1.52
C GLU A 239 -1.41 5.52 -2.48
N ARG A 240 -1.87 4.30 -2.31
CA ARG A 240 -2.95 3.68 -3.11
C ARG A 240 -3.98 3.03 -2.20
N ARG A 241 -5.25 3.07 -2.60
CA ARG A 241 -6.30 2.30 -1.92
C ARG A 241 -6.16 0.82 -2.22
N PRO A 242 -6.28 -0.05 -1.21
CA PRO A 242 -6.35 -1.49 -1.46
C PRO A 242 -7.68 -1.87 -2.12
N ASP A 243 -7.64 -2.91 -2.96
CA ASP A 243 -8.82 -3.51 -3.59
C ASP A 243 -9.53 -4.49 -2.66
N ILE A 244 -8.76 -5.07 -1.71
CA ILE A 244 -9.28 -5.99 -0.69
C ILE A 244 -8.82 -5.49 0.68
N VAL A 245 -9.75 -5.47 1.62
CA VAL A 245 -9.50 -5.25 3.06
C VAL A 245 -10.32 -6.26 3.83
N SER A 246 -9.68 -7.10 4.64
CA SER A 246 -10.31 -8.04 5.55
C SER A 246 -9.79 -7.81 6.96
N MET A 247 -10.66 -7.95 7.95
CA MET A 247 -10.32 -7.90 9.36
C MET A 247 -11.04 -9.06 10.06
N ASP A 248 -10.28 -10.04 10.47
CA ASP A 248 -10.78 -11.30 11.00
C ASP A 248 -10.23 -11.53 12.42
N PRO A 249 -10.82 -10.89 13.45
CA PRO A 249 -10.30 -10.97 14.80
C PRO A 249 -10.50 -12.35 15.41
N SER A 250 -9.46 -12.83 16.11
CA SER A 250 -9.53 -13.98 16.98
C SER A 250 -9.41 -13.55 18.45
N TRP A 251 -9.47 -14.51 19.37
CA TRP A 251 -9.37 -14.24 20.80
C TRP A 251 -7.99 -13.73 21.25
N HIS A 252 -6.95 -13.92 20.43
CA HIS A 252 -5.57 -13.54 20.76
C HIS A 252 -4.86 -12.73 19.68
N HIS A 253 -5.48 -12.50 18.53
CA HIS A 253 -4.84 -11.89 17.37
C HIS A 253 -5.87 -11.23 16.45
N ASN A 254 -5.47 -10.25 15.69
CA ASN A 254 -6.27 -9.74 14.58
C ASN A 254 -5.64 -10.16 13.24
N TYR A 255 -6.31 -11.06 12.54
CA TYR A 255 -5.89 -11.57 11.24
C TYR A 255 -6.37 -10.64 10.13
N ALA A 256 -5.61 -9.58 9.86
CA ALA A 256 -5.98 -8.63 8.83
C ALA A 256 -5.24 -8.90 7.51
N SER A 257 -5.95 -8.74 6.40
CA SER A 257 -5.40 -8.86 5.04
C SER A 257 -5.76 -7.64 4.21
N LEU A 258 -4.77 -7.10 3.49
CA LEU A 258 -4.98 -6.04 2.49
C LEU A 258 -4.33 -6.46 1.18
N ALA A 259 -4.92 -6.08 0.04
CA ALA A 259 -4.30 -6.33 -1.26
C ALA A 259 -4.54 -5.21 -2.26
N TRP A 260 -3.54 -4.97 -3.09
CA TRP A 260 -3.51 -4.03 -4.22
C TRP A 260 -3.30 -4.86 -5.48
N ILE A 261 -4.34 -5.00 -6.29
CA ILE A 261 -4.39 -5.95 -7.41
C ILE A 261 -4.53 -5.21 -8.74
N ASP A 262 -5.19 -4.05 -8.74
CA ASP A 262 -5.31 -3.24 -9.94
C ASP A 262 -4.09 -2.31 -10.07
N PRO A 263 -3.22 -2.49 -11.09
CA PRO A 263 -2.10 -1.57 -11.34
C PRO A 263 -2.55 -0.14 -11.63
N ALA A 264 -3.75 0.01 -12.19
CA ALA A 264 -4.43 1.29 -12.36
C ALA A 264 -5.20 1.70 -11.10
N GLY A 265 -5.16 0.89 -10.03
CA GLY A 265 -5.88 1.06 -8.77
C GLY A 265 -5.72 2.45 -8.23
N GLY A 266 -6.81 3.13 -8.27
CA GLY A 266 -7.11 4.50 -8.01
C GLY A 266 -5.97 5.34 -7.46
N GLU A 267 -5.26 6.01 -8.35
CA GLU A 267 -4.54 7.21 -7.97
C GLU A 267 -5.51 8.02 -7.11
N GLN A 268 -5.19 8.27 -5.85
CA GLN A 268 -6.05 9.06 -4.99
C GLN A 268 -6.14 10.45 -5.62
N VAL A 269 -7.20 10.67 -6.39
CA VAL A 269 -7.44 11.98 -6.99
C VAL A 269 -7.71 12.93 -5.82
N PRO A 270 -6.85 13.90 -5.55
CA PRO A 270 -7.07 14.85 -4.47
C PRO A 270 -8.43 15.53 -4.67
N HIS A 271 -9.14 15.82 -3.58
CA HIS A 271 -10.35 16.63 -3.66
C HIS A 271 -10.09 18.00 -4.34
N TYR A 272 -8.86 18.48 -4.23
CA TYR A 272 -8.39 19.71 -4.86
C TYR A 272 -7.16 19.39 -5.72
N PRO A 273 -7.36 18.92 -6.96
CA PRO A 273 -6.26 18.56 -7.85
C PRO A 273 -5.50 19.80 -8.32
N ALA A 274 -4.23 19.61 -8.66
CA ALA A 274 -3.46 20.63 -9.36
C ALA A 274 -4.09 20.92 -10.75
N ILE A 275 -3.99 22.16 -11.20
CA ILE A 275 -4.49 22.55 -12.52
C ILE A 275 -3.63 21.87 -13.59
N LYS A 276 -4.25 21.09 -14.44
CA LYS A 276 -3.60 20.44 -15.58
C LYS A 276 -3.48 21.39 -16.76
N PRO A 277 -2.43 21.29 -17.58
CA PRO A 277 -2.23 22.17 -18.73
C PRO A 277 -3.45 22.27 -19.66
N GLU A 278 -4.11 21.15 -19.93
CA GLU A 278 -5.31 21.06 -20.78
C GLU A 278 -6.57 21.70 -20.18
N LEU A 279 -6.55 22.03 -18.88
CA LEU A 279 -7.67 22.67 -18.17
C LEU A 279 -7.41 24.15 -17.88
N VAL A 280 -6.28 24.72 -18.29
CA VAL A 280 -5.94 26.11 -18.03
C VAL A 280 -6.96 27.06 -18.68
N ALA A 281 -7.37 26.83 -19.92
CA ALA A 281 -8.35 27.65 -20.63
C ALA A 281 -9.71 27.62 -19.93
N LEU A 282 -10.20 26.43 -19.54
CA LEU A 282 -11.44 26.26 -18.79
C LEU A 282 -11.37 26.94 -17.42
N THR A 283 -10.25 26.75 -16.71
CA THR A 283 -10.02 27.39 -15.41
C THR A 283 -10.02 28.91 -15.51
N SER A 284 -9.41 29.48 -16.56
CA SER A 284 -9.39 30.92 -16.80
C SER A 284 -10.80 31.47 -17.10
N ALA A 285 -11.60 30.77 -17.89
CA ALA A 285 -12.97 31.12 -18.15
C ALA A 285 -13.82 31.15 -16.86
N LEU A 286 -13.72 30.08 -16.05
CA LEU A 286 -14.44 29.96 -14.78
C LEU A 286 -13.97 30.99 -13.74
N HIS A 287 -12.67 31.29 -13.69
CA HIS A 287 -12.13 32.34 -12.83
C HIS A 287 -12.68 33.71 -13.20
N GLY A 288 -12.80 34.01 -14.51
CA GLY A 288 -13.47 35.21 -14.99
C GLY A 288 -14.91 35.31 -14.47
N LEU A 289 -15.72 34.25 -14.56
CA LEU A 289 -17.08 34.22 -14.01
C LEU A 289 -17.11 34.39 -12.48
N ALA A 290 -16.14 33.85 -11.78
CA ALA A 290 -16.06 33.95 -10.32
C ALA A 290 -15.75 35.38 -9.83
N HIS A 291 -14.89 36.13 -10.53
CA HIS A 291 -14.28 37.36 -10.02
C HIS A 291 -14.58 38.64 -10.81
N ASP A 292 -15.08 38.54 -12.08
CA ASP A 292 -15.31 39.69 -12.94
C ASP A 292 -16.79 39.86 -13.27
N ALA A 293 -17.33 41.05 -12.95
CA ALA A 293 -18.75 41.37 -13.18
C ALA A 293 -19.06 41.49 -14.65
N GLN A 294 -18.16 42.02 -15.48
CA GLN A 294 -18.36 42.17 -16.93
C GLN A 294 -18.39 40.79 -17.59
N ARG A 295 -17.48 39.90 -17.24
CA ARG A 295 -17.45 38.51 -17.72
C ARG A 295 -18.73 37.74 -17.39
N ARG A 296 -19.28 37.94 -16.20
CA ARG A 296 -20.59 37.40 -15.83
C ARG A 296 -21.74 37.94 -16.70
N ALA A 297 -21.71 39.24 -16.98
CA ALA A 297 -22.74 39.84 -17.85
C ALA A 297 -22.66 39.28 -19.29
N GLU A 298 -21.46 39.14 -19.84
CA GLU A 298 -21.22 38.51 -21.15
C GLU A 298 -21.75 37.08 -21.17
N TYR A 299 -21.44 36.26 -20.15
CA TYR A 299 -21.92 34.89 -20.05
C TYR A 299 -23.44 34.79 -19.93
N VAL A 300 -24.07 35.64 -19.15
CA VAL A 300 -25.56 35.64 -19.00
C VAL A 300 -26.25 36.09 -20.30
N ALA A 301 -25.64 37.01 -21.04
CA ALA A 301 -26.13 37.45 -22.32
C ALA A 301 -26.06 36.34 -23.40
N ASP A 302 -24.91 35.69 -23.52
CA ASP A 302 -24.68 34.56 -24.43
C ASP A 302 -23.52 33.68 -23.90
N ALA A 303 -23.88 32.56 -23.30
CA ALA A 303 -22.90 31.61 -22.75
C ALA A 303 -22.05 30.93 -23.84
N GLY A 304 -22.61 30.79 -25.05
CA GLY A 304 -21.90 30.22 -26.20
C GLY A 304 -20.83 31.18 -26.70
N ALA A 305 -21.19 32.45 -26.94
CA ALA A 305 -20.24 33.49 -27.34
C ALA A 305 -19.18 33.75 -26.28
N TYR A 306 -19.51 33.63 -24.99
CA TYR A 306 -18.52 33.70 -23.92
C TYR A 306 -17.51 32.54 -23.98
N ALA A 307 -18.00 31.29 -24.14
CA ALA A 307 -17.15 30.12 -24.24
C ALA A 307 -16.23 30.15 -25.47
N ASP A 308 -16.68 30.74 -26.57
CA ASP A 308 -15.92 30.86 -27.81
C ASP A 308 -14.71 31.83 -27.70
N GLN A 309 -14.63 32.63 -26.66
CA GLN A 309 -13.45 33.45 -26.33
C GLN A 309 -12.26 32.64 -25.86
N PHE A 310 -12.43 31.36 -25.54
CA PHE A 310 -11.43 30.49 -25.01
C PHE A 310 -11.19 29.28 -25.94
N ALA A 311 -9.96 28.82 -26.07
CA ALA A 311 -9.66 27.65 -26.88
C ALA A 311 -10.01 26.36 -26.13
N LEU A 312 -11.32 26.06 -26.05
CA LEU A 312 -11.84 24.92 -25.31
C LEU A 312 -12.11 23.72 -26.22
N PRO A 313 -11.73 22.50 -25.85
CA PRO A 313 -12.24 21.28 -26.44
C PRO A 313 -13.79 21.23 -26.35
N PRO A 314 -14.48 20.48 -27.26
CA PRO A 314 -15.95 20.46 -27.32
C PRO A 314 -16.63 20.08 -26.00
N ASP A 315 -16.11 19.12 -25.28
CA ASP A 315 -16.58 18.64 -23.96
C ASP A 315 -16.47 19.71 -22.87
N GLN A 316 -15.31 20.39 -22.81
CA GLN A 316 -15.08 21.50 -21.87
C GLN A 316 -15.97 22.71 -22.21
N ARG A 317 -16.12 23.01 -23.49
CA ARG A 317 -17.01 24.06 -23.97
C ARG A 317 -18.48 23.81 -23.56
N GLU A 318 -18.98 22.59 -23.79
CA GLU A 318 -20.34 22.20 -23.41
C GLU A 318 -20.53 22.28 -21.88
N ALA A 319 -19.57 21.76 -21.09
CA ALA A 319 -19.63 21.84 -19.64
C ALA A 319 -19.63 23.29 -19.13
N LEU A 320 -18.86 24.19 -19.74
CA LEU A 320 -18.84 25.61 -19.39
C LEU A 320 -20.17 26.29 -19.71
N ILE A 321 -20.74 26.08 -20.89
CA ILE A 321 -22.03 26.66 -21.30
C ILE A 321 -23.13 26.25 -20.33
N LYS A 322 -23.18 25.01 -19.93
CA LYS A 322 -24.18 24.47 -18.99
C LYS A 322 -23.87 24.77 -17.52
N LEU A 323 -22.68 25.25 -17.19
CA LEU A 323 -22.13 25.30 -15.83
C LEU A 323 -22.30 23.95 -15.10
N ASP A 324 -21.97 22.87 -15.80
CA ASP A 324 -22.07 21.51 -15.29
C ASP A 324 -20.86 21.22 -14.38
N LEU A 325 -21.00 21.57 -13.08
CA LEU A 325 -19.94 21.38 -12.08
C LEU A 325 -19.51 19.91 -11.97
N PRO A 326 -20.41 18.91 -11.88
CA PRO A 326 -20.01 17.50 -11.87
C PRO A 326 -19.17 17.08 -13.08
N ALA A 327 -19.55 17.49 -14.29
CA ALA A 327 -18.81 17.18 -15.50
C ALA A 327 -17.42 17.80 -15.48
N MET A 328 -17.29 19.08 -15.09
CA MET A 328 -15.99 19.76 -15.00
C MET A 328 -15.06 19.13 -13.95
N VAL A 329 -15.60 18.76 -12.78
CA VAL A 329 -14.83 18.05 -11.74
C VAL A 329 -14.38 16.67 -12.22
N LYS A 330 -15.24 15.94 -12.94
CA LYS A 330 -14.89 14.65 -13.55
C LYS A 330 -13.75 14.75 -14.57
N MET A 331 -13.68 15.88 -15.31
CA MET A 331 -12.55 16.18 -16.21
C MET A 331 -11.25 16.53 -15.47
N GLY A 332 -11.32 16.75 -14.14
CA GLY A 332 -10.17 17.08 -13.29
C GLY A 332 -10.03 18.58 -12.97
N ALA A 333 -11.05 19.39 -13.21
CA ALA A 333 -11.05 20.77 -12.77
C ALA A 333 -11.04 20.87 -11.24
N HIS A 334 -10.30 21.85 -10.72
CA HIS A 334 -10.28 22.13 -9.27
C HIS A 334 -11.68 22.55 -8.80
N PRO A 335 -12.35 21.80 -7.89
CA PRO A 335 -13.80 21.97 -7.61
C PRO A 335 -14.21 23.37 -7.15
N LEU A 336 -13.30 24.08 -6.46
CA LEU A 336 -13.59 25.42 -5.96
C LEU A 336 -13.90 26.42 -7.10
N VAL A 337 -13.22 26.30 -8.24
CA VAL A 337 -13.33 27.29 -9.33
C VAL A 337 -14.71 27.27 -10.02
N PRO A 338 -15.20 26.11 -10.51
CA PRO A 338 -16.56 26.03 -11.05
C PRO A 338 -17.64 26.28 -10.00
N PHE A 339 -17.42 25.90 -8.74
CA PHE A 339 -18.35 26.22 -7.64
C PHE A 339 -18.51 27.72 -7.44
N LEU A 340 -17.43 28.48 -7.38
CA LEU A 340 -17.47 29.95 -7.25
C LEU A 340 -18.15 30.60 -8.47
N ALA A 341 -17.83 30.15 -9.68
CA ALA A 341 -18.45 30.62 -10.88
C ALA A 341 -19.97 30.40 -10.85
N GLN A 342 -20.42 29.19 -10.55
CA GLN A 342 -21.82 28.82 -10.45
C GLN A 342 -22.55 29.67 -9.39
N MET A 343 -21.97 29.82 -8.21
CA MET A 343 -22.56 30.64 -7.14
C MET A 343 -22.77 32.10 -7.57
N GLN A 344 -21.82 32.69 -8.28
CA GLN A 344 -21.91 34.09 -8.72
C GLN A 344 -22.97 34.24 -9.84
N ILE A 345 -23.07 33.33 -10.78
CA ILE A 345 -24.08 33.34 -11.83
C ILE A 345 -25.48 33.13 -11.23
N GLN A 346 -25.65 32.22 -10.28
CA GLN A 346 -26.95 32.04 -9.59
C GLN A 346 -27.40 33.30 -8.85
N ARG A 347 -26.47 33.99 -8.14
CA ARG A 347 -26.76 35.26 -7.47
C ARG A 347 -27.19 36.36 -8.45
N LEU A 348 -26.63 36.38 -9.65
CA LEU A 348 -27.00 37.37 -10.67
C LEU A 348 -28.38 37.07 -11.26
N ARG A 349 -28.73 35.80 -11.45
CA ARG A 349 -30.05 35.37 -11.98
C ARG A 349 -31.19 35.51 -10.97
N ALA A 350 -30.87 35.55 -9.66
CA ALA A 350 -31.84 35.71 -8.58
C ALA A 350 -32.21 37.18 -8.28
N ARG A 351 -31.54 38.13 -8.92
CA ARG A 351 -31.80 39.58 -8.86
C ARG A 351 -32.66 40.02 -10.03
#